data_5160f13791b1e771b1d140e1e4860f57
#
_entry.id   5160f13791b1e771b1d140e1e4860f57
#
_cell.length_a   1.000
_cell.length_b   1.000
_cell.length_c   1.000
_cell.angle_alpha   90.00
_cell.angle_beta   90.00
_cell.angle_gamma   90.00
#
_symmetry.space_group_name_H-M   'P 1'
#
loop_
_entity.id
_entity.type
_entity.pdbx_description
1 polymer ?
#
loop_
_entity_poly.entity_id
_entity_poly.type
_entity_poly.pdbx_seq_one_letter_code
_entity_poly.pdbx_strand_id
1 'polypeptide(L)'
;MAKVLVLDDVLDAVNLMKRILNATGHEVVGFTEEEEALNYARTNPVDLAILDIKLKKISGVEVLEELKKIAPSMRAIMLTGYPTLETAQAALKLGAAEYCVKPIDNDELEEKVAKVLADVGVQQHKHYVD
;
A
#
# COMPACT_ATOMS: atom_id res chain seq x y z
N MET A 1 -15.90 -2.77 -1.48
CA MET A 1 -15.30 -1.73 -0.65
C MET A 1 -14.18 -2.30 0.19
N ALA A 2 -13.04 -1.66 0.17
CA ALA A 2 -11.88 -2.11 0.91
C ALA A 2 -11.43 -1.08 1.93
N LYS A 3 -10.71 -1.53 2.94
CA LYS A 3 -10.04 -0.68 3.91
C LYS A 3 -8.60 -0.46 3.45
N VAL A 4 -8.25 0.78 3.16
CA VAL A 4 -6.94 1.14 2.61
C VAL A 4 -6.20 2.02 3.61
N LEU A 5 -4.96 1.63 3.92
CA LEU A 5 -4.07 2.42 4.77
C LEU A 5 -3.06 3.13 3.86
N VAL A 6 -2.91 4.44 4.04
CA VAL A 6 -1.94 5.24 3.27
C VAL A 6 -0.90 5.80 4.23
N LEU A 7 0.37 5.59 3.92
CA LEU A 7 1.47 6.13 4.72
C LEU A 7 2.43 6.90 3.81
N ASP A 8 2.55 8.20 4.05
CA ASP A 8 3.43 9.10 3.30
C ASP A 8 3.78 10.24 4.25
N ASP A 9 5.04 10.67 4.30
CA ASP A 9 5.45 11.71 5.23
C ASP A 9 4.99 13.10 4.81
N VAL A 10 4.41 13.25 3.61
CA VAL A 10 3.84 14.51 3.13
C VAL A 10 2.32 14.46 3.31
N LEU A 11 1.81 15.30 4.21
CA LEU A 11 0.37 15.30 4.53
C LEU A 11 -0.50 15.57 3.32
N ASP A 12 -0.09 16.48 2.44
CA ASP A 12 -0.86 16.78 1.23
C ASP A 12 -1.02 15.54 0.34
N ALA A 13 0.02 14.71 0.26
CA ALA A 13 -0.04 13.47 -0.51
C ALA A 13 -1.03 12.48 0.11
N VAL A 14 -1.00 12.35 1.44
CA VAL A 14 -1.96 11.51 2.16
C VAL A 14 -3.39 11.97 1.89
N ASN A 15 -3.64 13.27 2.04
CA ASN A 15 -4.98 13.81 1.86
C ASN A 15 -5.49 13.64 0.43
N LEU A 16 -4.62 13.82 -0.55
CA LEU A 16 -4.99 13.63 -1.94
C LEU A 16 -5.38 12.18 -2.22
N MET A 17 -4.58 11.23 -1.76
CA MET A 17 -4.88 9.81 -1.95
C MET A 17 -6.17 9.40 -1.26
N LYS A 18 -6.41 9.92 -0.05
CA LYS A 18 -7.67 9.69 0.66
C LYS A 18 -8.85 10.15 -0.17
N ARG A 19 -8.77 11.36 -0.72
CA ARG A 19 -9.87 11.92 -1.52
C ARG A 19 -10.14 11.06 -2.75
N ILE A 20 -9.09 10.70 -3.47
CA ILE A 20 -9.22 9.90 -4.68
C ILE A 20 -9.86 8.54 -4.38
N LEU A 21 -9.36 7.85 -3.38
CA LEU A 21 -9.82 6.49 -3.10
C LEU A 21 -11.15 6.45 -2.36
N ASN A 22 -11.45 7.44 -1.54
CA ASN A 22 -12.79 7.55 -0.95
C ASN A 22 -13.85 7.76 -2.03
N ALA A 23 -13.52 8.51 -3.08
CA ALA A 23 -14.44 8.75 -4.18
C ALA A 23 -14.78 7.48 -4.96
N THR A 24 -13.92 6.47 -4.90
CA THR A 24 -14.15 5.18 -5.55
C THR A 24 -14.75 4.13 -4.61
N GLY A 25 -15.19 4.53 -3.42
CA GLY A 25 -15.92 3.67 -2.51
C GLY A 25 -15.10 2.95 -1.46
N HIS A 26 -13.80 3.25 -1.36
CA HIS A 26 -12.95 2.64 -0.33
C HIS A 26 -12.97 3.47 0.95
N GLU A 27 -12.76 2.81 2.07
CA GLU A 27 -12.55 3.48 3.34
C GLU A 27 -11.05 3.64 3.53
N VAL A 28 -10.58 4.89 3.68
CA VAL A 28 -9.15 5.19 3.69
C VAL A 28 -8.74 5.81 5.02
N VAL A 29 -7.68 5.25 5.62
CA VAL A 29 -7.04 5.84 6.80
C VAL A 29 -5.65 6.28 6.38
N GLY A 30 -5.27 7.49 6.77
CA GLY A 30 -4.00 8.09 6.35
C GLY A 30 -3.11 8.42 7.51
N PHE A 31 -1.81 8.22 7.31
CA PHE A 31 -0.81 8.48 8.34
C PHE A 31 0.41 9.15 7.72
N THR A 32 1.05 10.02 8.49
CA THR A 32 2.34 10.61 8.14
C THR A 32 3.48 10.07 9.01
N GLU A 33 3.14 9.27 10.02
CA GLU A 33 4.12 8.69 10.95
C GLU A 33 4.06 7.18 10.91
N GLU A 34 5.22 6.55 10.78
CA GLU A 34 5.34 5.10 10.64
C GLU A 34 4.74 4.36 11.83
N GLU A 35 5.05 4.84 13.03
CA GLU A 35 4.60 4.18 14.25
C GLU A 35 3.09 4.17 14.38
N GLU A 36 2.44 5.28 14.02
CA GLU A 36 0.99 5.37 14.06
C GLU A 36 0.33 4.42 13.07
N ALA A 37 0.92 4.30 11.88
CA ALA A 37 0.40 3.38 10.86
C ALA A 37 0.50 1.93 11.36
N LEU A 38 1.65 1.55 11.91
CA LEU A 38 1.85 0.20 12.42
C LEU A 38 0.91 -0.11 13.58
N ASN A 39 0.75 0.84 14.51
CA ASN A 39 -0.16 0.65 15.64
C ASN A 39 -1.60 0.47 15.17
N TYR A 40 -2.02 1.23 14.17
CA TYR A 40 -3.36 1.07 13.62
C TYR A 40 -3.55 -0.34 13.06
N ALA A 41 -2.59 -0.83 12.30
CA ALA A 41 -2.68 -2.14 11.67
C ALA A 41 -2.70 -3.29 12.68
N ARG A 42 -2.09 -3.10 13.85
CA ARG A 42 -2.08 -4.11 14.91
C ARG A 42 -3.47 -4.39 15.49
N THR A 43 -4.35 -3.39 15.47
CA THR A 43 -5.66 -3.49 16.11
C THR A 43 -6.82 -3.33 15.15
N ASN A 44 -6.57 -3.09 13.87
CA ASN A 44 -7.62 -2.89 12.88
C ASN A 44 -7.31 -3.66 11.60
N PRO A 45 -8.31 -4.31 10.99
CA PRO A 45 -8.07 -5.01 9.72
C PRO A 45 -7.83 -3.98 8.59
N VAL A 46 -6.88 -4.31 7.73
CA VAL A 46 -6.54 -3.49 6.56
C VAL A 46 -6.38 -4.44 5.37
N ASP A 47 -7.00 -4.09 4.25
CA ASP A 47 -6.94 -4.91 3.05
C ASP A 47 -5.73 -4.57 2.18
N LEU A 48 -5.40 -3.29 2.12
CA LEU A 48 -4.34 -2.78 1.25
C LEU A 48 -3.61 -1.62 1.94
N ALA A 49 -2.28 -1.65 1.87
CA ALA A 49 -1.44 -0.54 2.34
C ALA A 49 -0.75 0.10 1.14
N ILE A 50 -0.78 1.42 1.05
CA ILE A 50 -0.02 2.20 0.07
C ILE A 50 1.06 2.92 0.85
N LEU A 51 2.32 2.59 0.54
CA LEU A 51 3.46 3.01 1.36
C LEU A 51 4.48 3.77 0.52
N ASP A 52 4.87 4.96 1.01
CA ASP A 52 6.04 5.64 0.48
C ASP A 52 7.29 4.95 1.02
N ILE A 53 8.36 4.93 0.24
CA ILE A 53 9.62 4.30 0.66
C ILE A 53 10.45 5.25 1.50
N LYS A 54 10.56 6.51 1.08
CA LYS A 54 11.39 7.47 1.79
C LYS A 54 10.59 8.16 2.88
N LEU A 55 10.67 7.62 4.09
CA LEU A 55 9.98 8.13 5.27
C LEU A 55 10.99 8.74 6.24
N LYS A 56 10.49 9.33 7.34
CA LYS A 56 11.33 10.09 8.26
C LYS A 56 12.26 9.24 9.11
N LYS A 57 11.77 8.11 9.62
CA LYS A 57 12.50 7.30 10.61
C LYS A 57 13.00 5.99 10.05
N ILE A 58 12.11 5.24 9.40
CA ILE A 58 12.48 3.98 8.76
C ILE A 58 11.96 4.01 7.34
N SER A 59 12.50 3.15 6.48
CA SER A 59 12.06 3.12 5.09
C SER A 59 10.69 2.43 4.98
N GLY A 60 9.95 2.74 3.92
CA GLY A 60 8.70 2.06 3.64
C GLY A 60 8.86 0.58 3.43
N VAL A 61 10.05 0.13 3.00
CA VAL A 61 10.32 -1.30 2.87
C VAL A 61 10.32 -1.97 4.24
N GLU A 62 10.91 -1.32 5.24
CA GLU A 62 10.88 -1.82 6.61
C GLU A 62 9.46 -1.83 7.18
N VAL A 63 8.67 -0.79 6.86
CA VAL A 63 7.26 -0.76 7.25
C VAL A 63 6.51 -1.93 6.62
N LEU A 64 6.75 -2.20 5.34
CA LEU A 64 6.14 -3.33 4.65
C LEU A 64 6.47 -4.64 5.35
N GLU A 65 7.72 -4.83 5.74
CA GLU A 65 8.14 -6.03 6.45
C GLU A 65 7.36 -6.22 7.75
N GLU A 66 7.22 -5.14 8.53
CA GLU A 66 6.47 -5.20 9.78
C GLU A 66 4.98 -5.43 9.56
N LEU A 67 4.40 -4.80 8.55
CA LEU A 67 2.99 -5.00 8.21
C LEU A 67 2.72 -6.44 7.80
N LYS A 68 3.63 -7.06 7.06
CA LYS A 68 3.48 -8.45 6.65
C LYS A 68 3.55 -9.42 7.82
N LYS A 69 4.30 -9.07 8.85
CA LYS A 69 4.32 -9.85 10.11
C LYS A 69 3.00 -9.71 10.86
N ILE A 70 2.44 -8.49 10.89
CA ILE A 70 1.18 -8.22 11.58
C ILE A 70 0.01 -8.89 10.85
N ALA A 71 -0.02 -8.76 9.53
CA ALA A 71 -1.14 -9.22 8.70
C ALA A 71 -0.60 -9.79 7.38
N PRO A 72 -0.21 -11.07 7.35
CA PRO A 72 0.40 -11.65 6.14
C PRO A 72 -0.44 -11.57 4.88
N SER A 73 -1.76 -11.50 5.00
CA SER A 73 -2.66 -11.41 3.86
C SER A 73 -2.88 -9.99 3.35
N MET A 74 -2.39 -8.98 4.08
CA MET A 74 -2.50 -7.59 3.64
C MET A 74 -1.68 -7.38 2.37
N ARG A 75 -2.27 -6.72 1.37
CA ARG A 75 -1.55 -6.39 0.15
C ARG A 75 -0.91 -5.04 0.29
N ALA A 76 0.11 -4.78 -0.53
CA ALA A 76 0.83 -3.52 -0.46
C ALA A 76 1.20 -3.02 -1.84
N ILE A 77 1.08 -1.70 -2.00
CA ILE A 77 1.59 -0.96 -3.16
C ILE A 77 2.66 -0.02 -2.63
N MET A 78 3.86 -0.08 -3.21
CA MET A 78 4.89 0.90 -2.92
C MET A 78 4.75 2.06 -3.89
N LEU A 79 4.78 3.29 -3.40
CA LEU A 79 4.62 4.49 -4.23
C LEU A 79 5.67 5.51 -3.81
N THR A 80 6.71 5.71 -4.63
CA THR A 80 7.87 6.49 -4.25
C THR A 80 8.31 7.46 -5.33
N GLY A 81 8.82 8.63 -4.90
CA GLY A 81 9.49 9.59 -5.78
C GLY A 81 10.98 9.31 -5.93
N TYR A 82 11.51 8.31 -5.21
CA TYR A 82 12.94 7.99 -5.20
C TYR A 82 13.16 6.51 -5.52
N PRO A 83 12.84 6.08 -6.75
CA PRO A 83 12.95 4.67 -7.09
C PRO A 83 14.40 4.23 -7.22
N THR A 84 14.71 3.06 -6.68
CA THR A 84 16.00 2.41 -6.87
C THR A 84 15.77 0.94 -7.14
N LEU A 85 16.73 0.31 -7.84
CA LEU A 85 16.65 -1.12 -8.06
C LEU A 85 16.66 -1.89 -6.75
N GLU A 86 17.47 -1.43 -5.80
CA GLU A 86 17.59 -2.06 -4.49
C GLU A 86 16.25 -2.10 -3.75
N THR A 87 15.53 -0.96 -3.68
CA THR A 87 14.26 -0.92 -2.97
C THR A 87 13.18 -1.67 -3.72
N ALA A 88 13.21 -1.67 -5.05
CA ALA A 88 12.25 -2.43 -5.84
C ALA A 88 12.42 -3.93 -5.60
N GLN A 89 13.65 -4.43 -5.60
CA GLN A 89 13.92 -5.84 -5.33
C GLN A 89 13.53 -6.23 -3.92
N ALA A 90 13.84 -5.39 -2.93
CA ALA A 90 13.49 -5.65 -1.54
C ALA A 90 11.97 -5.71 -1.35
N ALA A 91 11.24 -4.77 -1.98
CA ALA A 91 9.78 -4.74 -1.89
C ALA A 91 9.16 -6.00 -2.52
N LEU A 92 9.67 -6.43 -3.66
CA LEU A 92 9.18 -7.63 -4.32
C LEU A 92 9.42 -8.88 -3.47
N LYS A 93 10.58 -8.99 -2.84
CA LYS A 93 10.88 -10.11 -1.95
C LYS A 93 9.92 -10.18 -0.77
N LEU A 94 9.46 -9.02 -0.29
CA LEU A 94 8.53 -8.95 0.83
C LEU A 94 7.08 -9.11 0.38
N GLY A 95 6.85 -9.29 -0.92
CA GLY A 95 5.52 -9.57 -1.44
C GLY A 95 4.69 -8.34 -1.77
N ALA A 96 5.33 -7.19 -2.06
CA ALA A 96 4.60 -6.03 -2.57
C ALA A 96 3.94 -6.39 -3.91
N ALA A 97 2.68 -6.00 -4.07
CA ALA A 97 1.92 -6.32 -5.28
C ALA A 97 2.31 -5.40 -6.44
N GLU A 98 2.64 -4.13 -6.14
CA GLU A 98 3.04 -3.16 -7.15
C GLU A 98 4.12 -2.25 -6.59
N TYR A 99 4.97 -1.74 -7.49
CA TYR A 99 5.98 -0.75 -7.16
C TYR A 99 5.82 0.39 -8.16
N CYS A 100 5.32 1.52 -7.68
CA CYS A 100 4.95 2.65 -8.53
C CYS A 100 5.83 3.86 -8.26
N VAL A 101 6.05 4.68 -9.29
CA VAL A 101 6.90 5.86 -9.20
C VAL A 101 6.04 7.12 -9.24
N LYS A 102 6.31 8.05 -8.32
CA LYS A 102 5.65 9.37 -8.32
C LYS A 102 6.26 10.24 -9.43
N PRO A 103 5.50 11.16 -10.03
CA PRO A 103 4.08 11.40 -9.75
C PRO A 103 3.20 10.35 -10.42
N ILE A 104 2.10 9.98 -9.75
CA ILE A 104 1.12 9.06 -10.31
C ILE A 104 -0.20 9.83 -10.45
N ASP A 105 -0.86 9.70 -11.59
CA ASP A 105 -2.12 10.40 -11.77
C ASP A 105 -3.27 9.65 -11.10
N ASN A 106 -4.42 10.32 -10.98
CA ASN A 106 -5.57 9.79 -10.27
C ASN A 106 -6.07 8.48 -10.87
N ASP A 107 -6.17 8.44 -12.19
CA ASP A 107 -6.69 7.27 -12.90
C ASP A 107 -5.76 6.08 -12.73
N GLU A 108 -4.46 6.32 -12.81
CA GLU A 108 -3.47 5.26 -12.63
C GLU A 108 -3.50 4.70 -11.21
N LEU A 109 -3.63 5.57 -10.21
CA LEU A 109 -3.74 5.12 -8.82
C LEU A 109 -4.99 4.26 -8.61
N GLU A 110 -6.13 4.73 -9.13
CA GLU A 110 -7.38 3.98 -9.04
C GLU A 110 -7.27 2.61 -9.71
N GLU A 111 -6.67 2.56 -10.89
CA GLU A 111 -6.47 1.30 -11.61
C GLU A 111 -5.58 0.33 -10.85
N LYS A 112 -4.46 0.82 -10.30
CA LYS A 112 -3.55 -0.03 -9.53
C LYS A 112 -4.22 -0.60 -8.29
N VAL A 113 -4.97 0.22 -7.58
CA VAL A 113 -5.68 -0.24 -6.38
C VAL A 113 -6.72 -1.28 -6.76
N ALA A 114 -7.52 -1.02 -7.79
CA ALA A 114 -8.55 -1.96 -8.23
C ALA A 114 -7.91 -3.29 -8.67
N LYS A 115 -6.80 -3.23 -9.40
CA LYS A 115 -6.10 -4.42 -9.87
C LYS A 115 -5.58 -5.26 -8.72
N VAL A 116 -4.93 -4.63 -7.75
CA VAL A 116 -4.34 -5.34 -6.62
C VAL A 116 -5.43 -6.01 -5.78
N LEU A 117 -6.54 -5.32 -5.55
CA LEU A 117 -7.65 -5.88 -4.78
C LEU A 117 -8.33 -7.03 -5.54
N ALA A 118 -8.43 -6.93 -6.87
CA ALA A 118 -9.05 -7.96 -7.68
C ALA A 118 -8.17 -9.21 -7.84
N ASP A 119 -6.85 -9.05 -7.83
CA ASP A 119 -5.91 -10.16 -8.03
C ASP A 119 -6.09 -11.29 -7.01
N VAL A 120 -6.59 -10.98 -5.82
CA VAL A 120 -6.88 -12.00 -4.81
C VAL A 120 -7.90 -12.99 -5.32
N GLY A 121 -9.01 -12.48 -5.86
CA GLY A 121 -10.04 -13.34 -6.42
C GLY A 121 -9.51 -14.17 -7.58
N VAL A 122 -8.70 -13.56 -8.44
CA VAL A 122 -8.12 -14.23 -9.59
C VAL A 122 -7.17 -15.35 -9.17
N GLN A 123 -6.31 -15.08 -8.19
CA GLN A 123 -5.37 -16.08 -7.68
C GLN A 123 -6.10 -17.26 -7.03
N GLN A 124 -7.14 -16.97 -6.25
CA GLN A 124 -7.95 -18.01 -5.63
C GLN A 124 -8.62 -18.86 -6.69
N HIS A 125 -9.15 -18.23 -7.74
CA HIS A 125 -9.79 -18.94 -8.83
C HIS A 125 -8.82 -19.87 -9.54
N LYS A 126 -7.61 -19.39 -9.85
CA LYS A 126 -6.58 -20.21 -10.48
C LYS A 126 -6.21 -21.40 -9.62
N HIS A 127 -6.14 -21.21 -8.34
CA HIS A 127 -5.80 -22.27 -7.41
C HIS A 127 -6.82 -23.40 -7.44
N TYR A 128 -8.09 -23.08 -7.65
CA TYR A 128 -9.13 -24.10 -7.76
C TYR A 128 -9.10 -24.84 -9.08
N VAL A 129 -8.68 -24.16 -10.14
CA VAL A 129 -8.67 -24.75 -11.48
C VAL A 129 -7.50 -25.71 -11.64
N ASP A 130 -6.40 -25.40 -11.04
CA ASP A 130 -5.19 -26.21 -11.12
C ASP A 130 -5.24 -27.36 -10.12
#